data_3dacfdf7094532dffe0a4aca3e5d1386
#
_entry.id   3dacfdf7094532dffe0a4aca3e5d1386
#
_cell.length_a   1.000
_cell.length_b   1.000
_cell.length_c   1.000
_cell.angle_alpha   90.00
_cell.angle_beta   90.00
_cell.angle_gamma   90.00
#
_symmetry.space_group_name_H-M   'P 1'
#
loop_
_entity.id
_entity.type
_entity.pdbx_description
1 polymer ?
#
loop_
_entity_poly.entity_id
_entity_poly.type
_entity_poly.pdbx_seq_one_letter_code
_entity_poly.pdbx_strand_id
1 'polypeptide(L)'
;MNEIIKTTLILLLKQEIRKEQRRGIKNILLYFRDVDTLDTNSINWKIRYDRNNQNYQMIVGICYLTLKGLLQSDSKGEKKLMSFLDNQRMNRLYEKFILNYYKREHPDIKASSPKIEWQLDDDFGEMLPRMQTDITLEHKNKILIIDAKYYSSTTQTYYDKKTIHSHNLYQIFTYVKNKEVEVANEANGVELDNKVSGMLLYARTREKIYPDNDYLMSGNRISVKTLDLNQDFTLIKKQLDSIIEVYLKA
;
A
#
# COMPACT_ATOMS: atom_id res chain seq x y z
N MET A 1 -5.64 -19.64 -13.06
CA MET A 1 -5.70 -18.22 -12.61
C MET A 1 -6.79 -17.44 -13.33
N ASN A 2 -6.88 -17.54 -14.65
CA ASN A 2 -7.95 -16.88 -15.43
C ASN A 2 -9.35 -17.32 -14.99
N GLU A 3 -9.53 -18.59 -14.65
CA GLU A 3 -10.78 -19.15 -14.11
C GLU A 3 -11.20 -18.49 -12.80
N ILE A 4 -10.23 -18.22 -11.90
CA ILE A 4 -10.50 -17.49 -10.65
C ILE A 4 -10.99 -16.07 -10.94
N ILE A 5 -10.33 -15.38 -11.86
CA ILE A 5 -10.69 -14.03 -12.28
C ILE A 5 -12.10 -14.04 -12.88
N LYS A 6 -12.38 -14.92 -13.85
CA LYS A 6 -13.70 -15.05 -14.47
C LYS A 6 -14.78 -15.32 -13.43
N THR A 7 -14.56 -16.29 -12.54
CA THR A 7 -15.52 -16.65 -11.49
C THR A 7 -15.82 -15.45 -10.60
N THR A 8 -14.80 -14.71 -10.18
CA THR A 8 -14.95 -13.51 -9.35
C THR A 8 -15.77 -12.44 -10.07
N LEU A 9 -15.44 -12.16 -11.34
CA LEU A 9 -16.17 -11.16 -12.14
C LEU A 9 -17.64 -11.51 -12.33
N ILE A 10 -17.96 -12.79 -12.56
CA ILE A 10 -19.36 -13.26 -12.68
C ILE A 10 -20.11 -13.09 -11.36
N LEU A 11 -19.49 -13.38 -10.23
CA LEU A 11 -20.12 -13.20 -8.92
C LEU A 11 -20.33 -11.73 -8.58
N LEU A 12 -19.40 -10.84 -8.94
CA LEU A 12 -19.58 -9.40 -8.80
C LEU A 12 -20.77 -8.88 -9.61
N LEU A 13 -21.05 -9.43 -10.79
CA LEU A 13 -22.24 -9.05 -11.58
C LEU A 13 -23.57 -9.40 -10.90
N LYS A 14 -23.57 -10.34 -9.96
CA LYS A 14 -24.77 -10.70 -9.16
C LYS A 14 -25.00 -9.75 -7.98
N GLN A 15 -24.01 -8.90 -7.65
CA GLN A 15 -24.09 -7.93 -6.56
C GLN A 15 -24.66 -6.58 -7.03
N GLU A 16 -25.04 -5.74 -6.06
CA GLU A 16 -25.41 -4.36 -6.32
C GLU A 16 -24.17 -3.51 -6.59
N ILE A 17 -23.85 -3.31 -7.87
CA ILE A 17 -22.73 -2.50 -8.33
C ILE A 17 -23.21 -1.39 -9.26
N ARG A 18 -22.44 -0.31 -9.38
CA ARG A 18 -22.74 0.83 -10.26
C ARG A 18 -22.86 0.39 -11.73
N LYS A 19 -23.70 1.05 -12.51
CA LYS A 19 -23.93 0.74 -13.95
C LYS A 19 -22.62 0.73 -14.76
N GLU A 20 -21.73 1.66 -14.48
CA GLU A 20 -20.42 1.78 -15.14
C GLU A 20 -19.52 0.59 -14.83
N GLN A 21 -19.44 0.19 -13.55
CA GLN A 21 -18.70 -0.99 -13.13
C GLN A 21 -19.27 -2.26 -13.78
N ARG A 22 -20.58 -2.39 -13.81
CA ARG A 22 -21.26 -3.51 -14.47
C ARG A 22 -20.92 -3.58 -15.96
N ARG A 23 -20.90 -2.43 -16.64
CA ARG A 23 -20.50 -2.34 -18.05
C ARG A 23 -19.04 -2.73 -18.25
N GLY A 24 -18.14 -2.22 -17.41
CA GLY A 24 -16.71 -2.55 -17.44
C GLY A 24 -16.45 -4.05 -17.26
N ILE A 25 -17.10 -4.66 -16.25
CA ILE A 25 -16.98 -6.11 -16.01
C ILE A 25 -17.48 -6.92 -17.21
N LYS A 26 -18.62 -6.56 -17.81
CA LYS A 26 -19.12 -7.23 -19.01
C LYS A 26 -18.14 -7.16 -20.17
N ASN A 27 -17.51 -6.00 -20.38
CA ASN A 27 -16.51 -5.84 -21.44
C ASN A 27 -15.27 -6.71 -21.20
N ILE A 28 -14.79 -6.78 -19.96
CA ILE A 28 -13.65 -7.65 -19.59
C ILE A 28 -14.01 -9.11 -19.83
N LEU A 29 -15.20 -9.55 -19.47
CA LEU A 29 -15.64 -10.93 -19.63
C LEU A 29 -15.69 -11.41 -21.10
N LEU A 30 -15.71 -10.50 -22.07
CA LEU A 30 -15.59 -10.86 -23.48
C LEU A 30 -14.26 -11.55 -23.81
N TYR A 31 -13.19 -11.22 -23.10
CA TYR A 31 -11.87 -11.82 -23.27
C TYR A 31 -11.71 -13.17 -22.54
N PHE A 32 -12.72 -13.56 -21.74
CA PHE A 32 -12.72 -14.81 -20.96
C PHE A 32 -13.71 -15.85 -21.50
N ARG A 33 -14.11 -15.75 -22.78
CA ARG A 33 -15.15 -16.65 -23.36
C ARG A 33 -14.76 -18.12 -23.20
N ASP A 34 -13.52 -18.46 -23.54
CA ASP A 34 -12.99 -19.82 -23.56
C ASP A 34 -12.38 -20.27 -22.21
N VAL A 35 -12.59 -19.49 -21.14
CA VAL A 35 -12.13 -19.81 -19.80
C VAL A 35 -13.29 -20.37 -19.00
N ASP A 36 -13.10 -21.49 -18.28
CA ASP A 36 -14.11 -22.09 -17.43
C ASP A 36 -14.31 -21.31 -16.12
N THR A 37 -15.42 -21.59 -15.45
CA THR A 37 -15.68 -21.08 -14.08
C THR A 37 -15.40 -22.18 -13.07
N LEU A 38 -14.98 -21.77 -11.86
CA LEU A 38 -14.71 -22.67 -10.74
C LEU A 38 -15.85 -22.63 -9.74
N ASP A 39 -16.04 -23.74 -9.02
CA ASP A 39 -16.80 -23.71 -7.76
C ASP A 39 -15.98 -22.92 -6.73
N THR A 40 -16.60 -21.91 -6.12
CA THR A 40 -15.96 -21.00 -5.15
C THR A 40 -15.41 -21.69 -3.92
N ASN A 41 -16.01 -22.83 -3.54
CA ASN A 41 -15.58 -23.61 -2.37
C ASN A 41 -14.38 -24.51 -2.68
N SER A 42 -14.15 -24.83 -3.95
CA SER A 42 -13.07 -25.71 -4.41
C SER A 42 -11.81 -24.98 -4.87
N ILE A 43 -11.79 -23.63 -4.84
CA ILE A 43 -10.66 -22.84 -5.31
C ILE A 43 -9.42 -23.08 -4.45
N ASN A 44 -8.35 -23.59 -5.06
CA ASN A 44 -7.05 -23.68 -4.41
C ASN A 44 -6.32 -22.34 -4.47
N TRP A 45 -6.22 -21.67 -3.31
CA TRP A 45 -5.57 -20.37 -3.19
C TRP A 45 -4.05 -20.45 -2.96
N LYS A 46 -3.47 -21.65 -2.82
CA LYS A 46 -2.02 -21.85 -2.71
C LYS A 46 -1.38 -21.89 -4.10
N ILE A 47 -1.32 -20.74 -4.76
CA ILE A 47 -0.78 -20.59 -6.10
C ILE A 47 0.71 -20.26 -6.03
N ARG A 48 1.53 -20.98 -6.82
CA ARG A 48 2.94 -20.63 -6.99
C ARG A 48 3.08 -19.59 -8.11
N TYR A 49 3.85 -18.55 -7.84
CA TYR A 49 4.12 -17.47 -8.77
C TYR A 49 5.57 -17.52 -9.22
N ASP A 50 5.81 -17.35 -10.52
CA ASP A 50 7.09 -17.23 -11.18
C ASP A 50 7.19 -15.91 -11.95
N ARG A 51 8.28 -15.70 -12.70
CA ARG A 51 8.49 -14.47 -13.48
C ARG A 51 7.40 -14.21 -14.52
N ASN A 52 6.79 -15.25 -15.09
CA ASN A 52 5.82 -15.12 -16.17
C ASN A 52 4.42 -14.79 -15.66
N ASN A 53 4.10 -15.19 -14.41
CA ASN A 53 2.76 -15.04 -13.85
C ASN A 53 2.70 -14.13 -12.60
N GLN A 54 3.80 -13.49 -12.24
CA GLN A 54 3.88 -12.62 -11.07
C GLN A 54 2.84 -11.49 -11.08
N ASN A 55 2.49 -10.98 -12.26
CA ASN A 55 1.45 -9.95 -12.43
C ASN A 55 0.07 -10.42 -11.97
N TYR A 56 -0.20 -11.73 -11.99
CA TYR A 56 -1.45 -12.30 -11.49
C TYR A 56 -1.55 -12.28 -9.97
N GLN A 57 -0.44 -12.18 -9.24
CA GLN A 57 -0.45 -12.26 -7.78
C GLN A 57 -1.35 -11.21 -7.14
N MET A 58 -1.29 -9.97 -7.63
CA MET A 58 -2.14 -8.89 -7.14
C MET A 58 -3.61 -9.13 -7.49
N ILE A 59 -3.89 -9.49 -8.75
CA ILE A 59 -5.26 -9.70 -9.24
C ILE A 59 -5.92 -10.87 -8.49
N VAL A 60 -5.21 -11.97 -8.33
CA VAL A 60 -5.71 -13.14 -7.59
C VAL A 60 -5.90 -12.82 -6.10
N GLY A 61 -5.04 -11.98 -5.52
CA GLY A 61 -5.22 -11.46 -4.18
C GLY A 61 -6.52 -10.66 -4.02
N ILE A 62 -6.83 -9.80 -4.99
CA ILE A 62 -8.11 -9.05 -5.06
C ILE A 62 -9.28 -10.03 -5.18
N CYS A 63 -9.20 -11.01 -6.08
CA CYS A 63 -10.22 -12.04 -6.24
C CYS A 63 -10.48 -12.80 -4.93
N TYR A 64 -9.42 -13.20 -4.23
CA TYR A 64 -9.53 -13.88 -2.94
C TYR A 64 -10.32 -13.05 -1.93
N LEU A 65 -9.94 -11.79 -1.73
CA LEU A 65 -10.59 -10.89 -0.78
C LEU A 65 -12.04 -10.62 -1.17
N THR A 66 -12.31 -10.43 -2.45
CA THR A 66 -13.67 -10.22 -2.99
C THR A 66 -14.56 -11.43 -2.71
N LEU A 67 -14.09 -12.64 -3.06
CA LEU A 67 -14.85 -13.87 -2.85
C LEU A 67 -15.07 -14.16 -1.37
N LYS A 68 -14.06 -13.98 -0.53
CA LYS A 68 -14.19 -14.14 0.93
C LYS A 68 -15.17 -13.13 1.51
N GLY A 69 -15.12 -11.87 1.11
CA GLY A 69 -16.08 -10.84 1.53
C GLY A 69 -17.52 -11.16 1.12
N LEU A 70 -17.74 -11.65 -0.10
CA LEU A 70 -19.06 -12.05 -0.59
C LEU A 70 -19.60 -13.30 0.12
N LEU A 71 -18.77 -14.29 0.39
CA LEU A 71 -19.16 -15.52 1.09
C LEU A 71 -19.44 -15.30 2.59
N GLN A 72 -18.78 -14.29 3.22
CA GLN A 72 -18.99 -13.97 4.64
C GLN A 72 -20.28 -13.19 4.91
N SER A 73 -20.86 -12.54 3.91
CA SER A 73 -22.17 -11.89 4.10
C SER A 73 -23.27 -12.88 4.48
N ASP A 74 -23.07 -14.15 4.18
CA ASP A 74 -24.04 -15.22 4.41
C ASP A 74 -23.86 -16.00 5.74
N SER A 75 -22.75 -15.78 6.50
CA SER A 75 -22.46 -16.52 7.74
C SER A 75 -22.13 -15.64 8.94
N LYS A 76 -22.92 -15.76 10.02
CA LYS A 76 -22.85 -14.90 11.23
C LYS A 76 -21.81 -15.33 12.31
N GLY A 77 -20.98 -16.34 12.12
CA GLY A 77 -20.26 -17.04 13.21
C GLY A 77 -18.75 -16.85 13.36
N GLU A 78 -17.98 -16.55 12.30
CA GLU A 78 -16.50 -16.63 12.33
C GLU A 78 -15.76 -15.28 12.22
N LYS A 79 -16.40 -14.19 12.62
CA LYS A 79 -16.00 -12.81 12.23
C LYS A 79 -14.65 -12.27 12.76
N LYS A 80 -14.10 -12.78 13.89
CA LYS A 80 -12.93 -12.12 14.53
C LYS A 80 -11.56 -12.56 14.01
N LEU A 81 -11.33 -13.84 13.80
CA LEU A 81 -10.03 -14.34 13.35
C LEU A 81 -9.80 -14.06 11.85
N MET A 82 -10.86 -14.19 11.05
CA MET A 82 -10.81 -13.92 9.62
C MET A 82 -10.61 -12.43 9.33
N SER A 83 -11.20 -11.50 10.09
CA SER A 83 -11.00 -10.07 9.92
C SER A 83 -9.55 -9.63 10.13
N PHE A 84 -8.82 -10.25 11.04
CA PHE A 84 -7.42 -9.97 11.28
C PHE A 84 -6.52 -10.43 10.12
N LEU A 85 -6.75 -11.65 9.62
CA LEU A 85 -6.01 -12.18 8.46
C LEU A 85 -6.33 -11.39 7.17
N ASP A 86 -7.56 -10.94 7.02
CA ASP A 86 -7.98 -10.12 5.88
C ASP A 86 -7.36 -8.71 5.95
N ASN A 87 -7.23 -8.12 7.14
CA ASN A 87 -6.55 -6.84 7.32
C ASN A 87 -5.07 -6.90 6.96
N GLN A 88 -4.35 -7.95 7.36
CA GLN A 88 -2.95 -8.14 6.97
C GLN A 88 -2.78 -8.32 5.46
N ARG A 89 -3.70 -9.04 4.82
CA ARG A 89 -3.68 -9.22 3.36
C ARG A 89 -4.01 -7.93 2.63
N MET A 90 -4.99 -7.16 3.14
CA MET A 90 -5.33 -5.85 2.59
C MET A 90 -4.17 -4.86 2.73
N ASN A 91 -3.47 -4.83 3.86
CA ASN A 91 -2.25 -4.05 4.02
C ASN A 91 -1.23 -4.37 2.93
N ARG A 92 -0.85 -5.64 2.80
CA ARG A 92 0.12 -6.09 1.78
C ARG A 92 -0.33 -5.78 0.35
N LEU A 93 -1.64 -5.87 0.09
CA LEU A 93 -2.20 -5.52 -1.21
C LEU A 93 -2.09 -4.02 -1.49
N TYR A 94 -2.37 -3.19 -0.48
CA TYR A 94 -2.28 -1.75 -0.55
C TYR A 94 -0.83 -1.27 -0.77
N GLU A 95 0.12 -1.80 0.00
CA GLU A 95 1.56 -1.56 -0.16
C GLU A 95 2.01 -1.88 -1.60
N LYS A 96 1.66 -3.10 -2.09
CA LYS A 96 1.99 -3.54 -3.45
C LYS A 96 1.32 -2.71 -4.54
N PHE A 97 0.09 -2.28 -4.32
CA PHE A 97 -0.62 -1.40 -5.25
C PHE A 97 0.15 -0.10 -5.44
N ILE A 98 0.52 0.59 -4.35
CA ILE A 98 1.22 1.87 -4.40
C ILE A 98 2.61 1.71 -5.03
N LEU A 99 3.39 0.71 -4.60
CA LEU A 99 4.71 0.43 -5.14
C LEU A 99 4.67 0.16 -6.65
N ASN A 100 3.74 -0.70 -7.10
CA ASN A 100 3.62 -1.05 -8.51
C ASN A 100 3.06 0.10 -9.35
N TYR A 101 2.19 0.94 -8.76
CA TYR A 101 1.74 2.17 -9.38
C TYR A 101 2.92 3.05 -9.78
N TYR A 102 3.79 3.38 -8.83
CA TYR A 102 4.95 4.24 -9.10
C TYR A 102 5.95 3.61 -10.06
N LYS A 103 6.22 2.31 -9.93
CA LYS A 103 7.09 1.59 -10.89
C LYS A 103 6.61 1.65 -12.33
N ARG A 104 5.30 1.64 -12.52
CA ARG A 104 4.68 1.60 -13.86
C ARG A 104 4.45 2.98 -14.44
N GLU A 105 3.89 3.89 -13.65
CA GLU A 105 3.43 5.19 -14.14
C GLU A 105 4.52 6.26 -14.08
N HIS A 106 5.56 6.06 -13.25
CA HIS A 106 6.67 6.99 -13.08
C HIS A 106 8.03 6.28 -13.24
N PRO A 107 8.39 5.84 -14.47
CA PRO A 107 9.65 5.12 -14.73
C PRO A 107 10.90 5.99 -14.53
N ASP A 108 10.74 7.31 -14.50
CA ASP A 108 11.76 8.32 -14.19
C ASP A 108 12.12 8.36 -12.70
N ILE A 109 11.32 7.71 -11.84
CA ILE A 109 11.52 7.64 -10.40
C ILE A 109 11.90 6.21 -10.02
N LYS A 110 12.99 6.07 -9.27
CA LYS A 110 13.37 4.76 -8.74
C LYS A 110 12.45 4.40 -7.57
N ALA A 111 11.46 3.55 -7.82
CA ALA A 111 10.54 3.04 -6.81
C ALA A 111 10.96 1.64 -6.36
N SER A 112 11.20 1.46 -5.06
CA SER A 112 11.68 0.21 -4.47
C SER A 112 11.12 0.00 -3.06
N SER A 113 11.44 -1.14 -2.44
CA SER A 113 11.12 -1.47 -1.04
C SER A 113 12.41 -2.00 -0.39
N PRO A 114 13.40 -1.12 -0.15
CA PRO A 114 14.69 -1.53 0.36
C PRO A 114 14.63 -1.81 1.87
N LYS A 115 15.64 -2.53 2.34
CA LYS A 115 16.00 -2.53 3.75
C LYS A 115 16.72 -1.22 4.07
N ILE A 116 16.59 -0.78 5.31
CA ILE A 116 17.38 0.30 5.89
C ILE A 116 18.22 -0.32 7.00
N GLU A 117 19.51 -0.07 6.96
CA GLU A 117 20.42 -0.53 8.00
C GLU A 117 20.40 0.46 9.18
N TRP A 118 20.53 -0.07 10.40
CA TRP A 118 20.70 0.76 11.59
C TRP A 118 22.05 1.47 11.51
N GLN A 119 22.03 2.78 11.65
CA GLN A 119 23.26 3.57 11.73
C GLN A 119 23.71 3.62 13.18
N LEU A 120 24.74 2.87 13.49
CA LEU A 120 25.24 2.65 14.85
C LEU A 120 26.60 3.32 15.03
N ASP A 121 26.81 3.92 16.19
CA ASP A 121 28.07 4.58 16.52
C ASP A 121 29.17 3.58 16.92
N ASP A 122 28.80 2.36 17.36
CA ASP A 122 29.69 1.34 17.89
C ASP A 122 29.63 0.01 17.13
N ASP A 123 28.95 -0.04 16.00
CA ASP A 123 28.72 -1.21 15.15
C ASP A 123 28.06 -2.42 15.87
N PHE A 124 27.57 -2.25 17.10
CA PHE A 124 26.93 -3.31 17.85
C PHE A 124 25.42 -3.35 17.60
N GLY A 125 24.99 -4.19 16.64
CA GLY A 125 23.59 -4.31 16.21
C GLY A 125 22.91 -5.64 16.59
N GLU A 126 23.45 -6.40 17.55
CA GLU A 126 22.86 -7.69 17.92
C GLU A 126 21.44 -7.51 18.45
N MET A 127 20.52 -8.37 17.98
CA MET A 127 19.08 -8.35 18.30
C MET A 127 18.28 -7.14 17.80
N LEU A 128 18.85 -6.21 17.05
CA LEU A 128 18.07 -5.13 16.43
C LEU A 128 17.11 -5.69 15.36
N PRO A 129 15.84 -5.23 15.34
CA PRO A 129 14.89 -5.69 14.35
C PRO A 129 15.28 -5.17 12.96
N ARG A 130 14.95 -5.94 11.92
CA ARG A 130 15.13 -5.50 10.54
C ARG A 130 14.19 -4.36 10.22
N MET A 131 14.72 -3.29 9.65
CA MET A 131 13.93 -2.22 9.04
C MET A 131 13.77 -2.49 7.56
N GLN A 132 12.53 -2.42 7.08
CA GLN A 132 12.22 -2.52 5.65
C GLN A 132 11.08 -1.55 5.35
N THR A 133 11.29 -0.71 4.33
CA THR A 133 10.27 0.23 3.88
C THR A 133 9.21 -0.48 3.04
N ASP A 134 7.97 0.02 3.07
CA ASP A 134 6.95 -0.42 2.12
C ASP A 134 7.26 0.12 0.73
N ILE A 135 7.51 1.42 0.64
CA ILE A 135 7.88 2.10 -0.60
C ILE A 135 8.97 3.15 -0.31
N THR A 136 10.01 3.16 -1.12
CA THR A 136 10.98 4.25 -1.20
C THR A 136 11.01 4.76 -2.64
N LEU A 137 10.84 6.07 -2.80
CA LEU A 137 10.88 6.77 -4.06
C LEU A 137 12.11 7.67 -4.07
N GLU A 138 12.96 7.51 -5.09
CA GLU A 138 14.19 8.29 -5.26
C GLU A 138 14.17 9.03 -6.59
N HIS A 139 14.43 10.32 -6.57
CA HIS A 139 14.57 11.15 -7.76
C HIS A 139 15.62 12.23 -7.52
N LYS A 140 16.72 12.18 -8.29
CA LYS A 140 17.90 13.07 -8.11
C LYS A 140 18.40 12.99 -6.65
N ASN A 141 18.39 14.13 -5.93
CA ASN A 141 18.82 14.26 -4.54
C ASN A 141 17.67 14.20 -3.53
N LYS A 142 16.48 13.73 -3.93
CA LYS A 142 15.31 13.64 -3.05
C LYS A 142 14.89 12.19 -2.85
N ILE A 143 14.63 11.85 -1.59
CA ILE A 143 14.18 10.52 -1.17
C ILE A 143 12.90 10.68 -0.36
N LEU A 144 11.85 9.98 -0.76
CA LEU A 144 10.60 9.89 -0.01
C LEU A 144 10.37 8.45 0.42
N ILE A 145 10.33 8.21 1.72
CA ILE A 145 9.95 6.93 2.30
C ILE A 145 8.46 6.97 2.63
N ILE A 146 7.69 6.05 2.07
CA ILE A 146 6.25 5.94 2.32
C ILE A 146 5.99 4.64 3.08
N ASP A 147 5.34 4.75 4.22
CA ASP A 147 4.82 3.67 5.01
C ASP A 147 3.30 3.63 4.80
N ALA A 148 2.82 2.61 4.08
CA ALA A 148 1.45 2.51 3.60
C ALA A 148 0.59 1.72 4.59
N LYS A 149 -0.48 2.32 5.09
CA LYS A 149 -1.31 1.76 6.15
C LYS A 149 -2.77 1.59 5.72
N TYR A 150 -3.24 0.35 5.73
CA TYR A 150 -4.64 0.01 5.50
C TYR A 150 -5.29 -0.44 6.81
N TYR A 151 -5.88 0.49 7.54
CA TYR A 151 -6.54 0.23 8.82
C TYR A 151 -8.05 0.47 8.73
N SER A 152 -8.78 -0.14 9.64
CA SER A 152 -10.20 0.18 9.86
C SER A 152 -10.40 1.55 10.50
N SER A 153 -9.39 2.07 11.21
CA SER A 153 -9.34 3.40 11.81
C SER A 153 -7.95 4.00 11.64
N THR A 154 -7.87 5.24 11.15
CA THR A 154 -6.61 5.98 10.92
C THR A 154 -6.11 6.69 12.17
N THR A 155 -6.98 6.88 13.16
CA THR A 155 -6.67 7.59 14.40
C THR A 155 -6.94 6.73 15.61
N GLN A 156 -6.24 7.00 16.71
CA GLN A 156 -6.53 6.49 18.05
C GLN A 156 -7.09 7.60 18.92
N THR A 157 -7.94 7.25 19.89
CA THR A 157 -8.47 8.22 20.86
C THR A 157 -7.61 8.18 22.12
N TYR A 158 -7.06 9.32 22.51
CA TYR A 158 -6.32 9.51 23.74
C TYR A 158 -6.84 10.77 24.46
N TYR A 159 -7.40 10.60 25.66
CA TYR A 159 -8.06 11.68 26.42
C TYR A 159 -8.98 12.56 25.56
N ASP A 160 -9.97 11.93 24.89
CA ASP A 160 -10.95 12.56 23.98
C ASP A 160 -10.36 13.29 22.76
N LYS A 161 -9.05 13.21 22.53
CA LYS A 161 -8.41 13.73 21.32
C LYS A 161 -8.06 12.60 20.36
N LYS A 162 -8.36 12.82 19.09
CA LYS A 162 -7.93 11.91 18.02
C LYS A 162 -6.48 12.22 17.63
N THR A 163 -5.62 11.21 17.73
CA THR A 163 -4.20 11.32 17.41
C THR A 163 -3.80 10.25 16.41
N ILE A 164 -2.70 10.49 15.70
CA ILE A 164 -2.06 9.48 14.85
C ILE A 164 -1.53 8.36 15.75
N HIS A 165 -1.52 7.13 15.24
CA HIS A 165 -0.90 6.00 15.94
C HIS A 165 0.60 6.25 16.15
N SER A 166 1.01 6.39 17.41
CA SER A 166 2.38 6.80 17.76
C SER A 166 3.45 5.85 17.22
N HIS A 167 3.19 4.53 17.23
CA HIS A 167 4.14 3.55 16.71
C HIS A 167 4.41 3.72 15.20
N ASN A 168 3.41 4.11 14.40
CA ASN A 168 3.62 4.39 12.98
C ASN A 168 4.50 5.64 12.80
N LEU A 169 4.27 6.67 13.63
CA LEU A 169 5.05 7.89 13.57
C LEU A 169 6.52 7.63 13.97
N TYR A 170 6.75 6.84 15.03
CA TYR A 170 8.10 6.45 15.42
C TYR A 170 8.79 5.59 14.35
N GLN A 171 8.07 4.67 13.72
CA GLN A 171 8.59 3.83 12.65
C GLN A 171 9.08 4.68 11.47
N ILE A 172 8.23 5.55 10.92
CA ILE A 172 8.61 6.36 9.76
C ILE A 172 9.74 7.34 10.11
N PHE A 173 9.72 7.93 11.30
CA PHE A 173 10.78 8.83 11.76
C PHE A 173 12.12 8.11 11.88
N THR A 174 12.13 6.89 12.45
CA THR A 174 13.32 6.04 12.54
C THR A 174 13.88 5.71 11.16
N TYR A 175 13.01 5.35 10.20
CA TYR A 175 13.44 5.06 8.83
C TYR A 175 14.10 6.28 8.17
N VAL A 176 13.48 7.45 8.29
CA VAL A 176 13.99 8.70 7.72
C VAL A 176 15.35 9.05 8.31
N LYS A 177 15.52 8.97 9.64
CA LYS A 177 16.78 9.32 10.30
C LYS A 177 17.91 8.37 9.95
N ASN A 178 17.67 7.06 9.92
CA ASN A 178 18.71 6.11 9.52
C ASN A 178 19.08 6.28 8.04
N LYS A 179 18.09 6.52 7.15
CA LYS A 179 18.37 6.76 5.73
C LYS A 179 19.11 8.08 5.49
N GLU A 180 18.83 9.11 6.26
CA GLU A 180 19.54 10.40 6.19
C GLU A 180 21.03 10.23 6.52
N VAL A 181 21.35 9.51 7.58
CA VAL A 181 22.75 9.21 7.98
C VAL A 181 23.42 8.31 6.94
N GLU A 182 22.74 7.26 6.45
CA GLU A 182 23.26 6.38 5.39
C GLU A 182 23.70 7.20 4.16
N VAL A 183 22.82 8.07 3.66
CA VAL A 183 23.07 8.90 2.48
C VAL A 183 24.20 9.92 2.73
N ALA A 184 24.27 10.49 3.93
CA ALA A 184 25.35 11.41 4.31
C ALA A 184 26.72 10.68 4.34
N ASN A 185 26.77 9.46 4.84
CA ASN A 185 27.97 8.62 4.87
C ASN A 185 28.44 8.22 3.45
N GLU A 186 27.49 7.85 2.57
CA GLU A 186 27.79 7.53 1.17
C GLU A 186 28.36 8.73 0.38
N ALA A 187 28.01 9.94 0.78
CA ALA A 187 28.47 11.17 0.13
C ALA A 187 29.94 11.53 0.39
N ASN A 188 30.67 10.76 1.23
CA ASN A 188 32.11 10.96 1.51
C ASN A 188 32.50 12.42 1.85
N GLY A 189 31.66 13.13 2.60
CA GLY A 189 31.92 14.52 3.02
C GLY A 189 31.60 15.57 1.94
N VAL A 190 31.07 15.19 0.78
CA VAL A 190 30.46 16.13 -0.14
C VAL A 190 29.09 16.50 0.43
N GLU A 191 28.87 17.78 0.66
CA GLU A 191 27.58 18.30 1.12
C GLU A 191 26.53 18.10 -0.01
N LEU A 192 26.00 16.89 -0.10
CA LEU A 192 24.87 16.60 -0.98
C LEU A 192 23.63 17.10 -0.24
N ASP A 193 22.93 18.08 -0.83
CA ASP A 193 21.61 18.54 -0.35
C ASP A 193 20.57 17.43 -0.59
N ASN A 194 20.85 16.23 -0.05
CA ASN A 194 19.95 15.09 -0.12
C ASN A 194 18.85 15.26 0.92
N LYS A 195 17.64 15.45 0.42
CA LYS A 195 16.47 15.63 1.28
C LYS A 195 15.74 14.31 1.45
N VAL A 196 15.82 13.74 2.65
CA VAL A 196 15.04 12.56 3.03
C VAL A 196 13.76 12.99 3.73
N SER A 197 12.63 12.56 3.21
CA SER A 197 11.30 12.84 3.76
C SER A 197 10.57 11.53 4.06
N GLY A 198 9.65 11.56 5.02
CA GLY A 198 8.80 10.43 5.38
C GLY A 198 7.32 10.72 5.16
N MET A 199 6.55 9.70 4.85
CA MET A 199 5.11 9.79 4.72
C MET A 199 4.41 8.56 5.29
N LEU A 200 3.43 8.79 6.16
CA LEU A 200 2.40 7.80 6.49
C LEU A 200 1.26 7.99 5.50
N LEU A 201 1.00 7.00 4.65
CA LEU A 201 -0.07 7.06 3.66
C LEU A 201 -1.19 6.09 4.05
N TYR A 202 -2.22 6.63 4.68
CA TYR A 202 -3.38 5.86 5.11
C TYR A 202 -4.38 5.69 3.97
N ALA A 203 -4.93 4.49 3.83
CA ALA A 203 -6.16 4.32 3.06
C ALA A 203 -7.32 4.97 3.80
N ARG A 204 -8.20 5.70 3.09
CA ARG A 204 -9.37 6.35 3.67
C ARG A 204 -10.30 5.32 4.31
N THR A 205 -10.65 5.57 5.55
CA THR A 205 -11.61 4.79 6.32
C THR A 205 -13.02 5.40 6.27
N ARG A 206 -13.93 4.87 7.09
CA ARG A 206 -15.27 5.45 7.31
C ARG A 206 -15.28 6.57 8.33
N GLU A 207 -14.15 6.92 8.91
CA GLU A 207 -14.04 8.03 9.86
C GLU A 207 -14.30 9.37 9.18
N LYS A 208 -14.79 10.35 9.95
CA LYS A 208 -15.06 11.72 9.45
C LYS A 208 -13.79 12.58 9.36
N ILE A 209 -12.75 12.22 10.10
CA ILE A 209 -11.49 12.96 10.17
C ILE A 209 -10.44 12.17 9.38
N TYR A 210 -9.84 12.84 8.40
CA TYR A 210 -8.78 12.31 7.57
C TYR A 210 -7.50 13.08 7.85
N PRO A 211 -6.42 12.42 8.29
CA PRO A 211 -5.13 13.08 8.42
C PRO A 211 -4.65 13.60 7.06
N ASP A 212 -4.30 14.88 7.01
CA ASP A 212 -3.66 15.53 5.87
C ASP A 212 -2.76 16.66 6.38
N ASN A 213 -1.66 16.26 7.00
CA ASN A 213 -0.77 17.19 7.69
C ASN A 213 0.68 16.97 7.27
N ASP A 214 1.46 18.03 7.33
CA ASP A 214 2.91 18.01 7.17
C ASP A 214 3.55 18.56 8.45
N TYR A 215 4.59 17.86 8.91
CA TYR A 215 5.36 18.23 10.09
C TYR A 215 6.83 18.36 9.70
N LEU A 216 7.52 19.33 10.28
CA LEU A 216 8.97 19.43 10.25
C LEU A 216 9.52 18.89 11.56
N MET A 217 10.22 17.76 11.51
CA MET A 217 10.74 17.06 12.67
C MET A 217 12.24 16.83 12.53
N SER A 218 13.04 17.47 13.39
CA SER A 218 14.52 17.35 13.38
C SER A 218 15.14 17.54 12.00
N GLY A 219 14.64 18.52 11.23
CA GLY A 219 15.13 18.86 9.89
C GLY A 219 14.42 18.14 8.74
N ASN A 220 13.69 17.04 9.00
CA ASN A 220 13.03 16.26 7.96
C ASN A 220 11.53 16.57 7.88
N ARG A 221 10.97 16.55 6.67
CA ARG A 221 9.53 16.61 6.45
C ARG A 221 8.92 15.23 6.70
N ILE A 222 8.02 15.14 7.67
CA ILE A 222 7.22 13.95 7.97
C ILE A 222 5.76 14.28 7.69
N SER A 223 5.14 13.56 6.78
CA SER A 223 3.79 13.81 6.32
C SER A 223 2.84 12.69 6.72
N VAL A 224 1.60 13.04 6.97
CA VAL A 224 0.54 12.08 7.21
C VAL A 224 -0.60 12.40 6.26
N LYS A 225 -0.82 11.53 5.28
CA LYS A 225 -1.75 11.74 4.18
C LYS A 225 -2.77 10.61 4.11
N THR A 226 -3.91 10.89 3.49
CA THR A 226 -4.98 9.92 3.29
C THR A 226 -5.29 9.77 1.81
N LEU A 227 -5.22 8.52 1.31
CA LEU A 227 -5.60 8.16 -0.06
C LEU A 227 -7.03 7.64 -0.08
N ASP A 228 -7.91 8.30 -0.82
CA ASP A 228 -9.30 7.86 -0.98
C ASP A 228 -9.41 6.81 -2.08
N LEU A 229 -9.59 5.56 -1.69
CA LEU A 229 -9.77 4.44 -2.61
C LEU A 229 -11.23 4.26 -3.07
N ASN A 230 -12.18 4.99 -2.48
CA ASN A 230 -13.61 4.91 -2.82
C ASN A 230 -14.03 5.96 -3.86
N GLN A 231 -13.21 6.16 -4.89
CA GLN A 231 -13.44 7.09 -5.98
C GLN A 231 -12.96 6.48 -7.31
N ASP A 232 -13.18 7.20 -8.42
CA ASP A 232 -12.70 6.75 -9.71
C ASP A 232 -11.17 6.70 -9.75
N PHE A 233 -10.64 5.71 -10.47
CA PHE A 233 -9.19 5.49 -10.54
C PHE A 233 -8.43 6.73 -11.04
N THR A 234 -9.02 7.54 -11.91
CA THR A 234 -8.42 8.80 -12.37
C THR A 234 -8.15 9.78 -11.23
N LEU A 235 -9.01 9.81 -10.21
CA LEU A 235 -8.83 10.65 -9.03
C LEU A 235 -7.79 10.06 -8.07
N ILE A 236 -7.77 8.74 -7.91
CA ILE A 236 -6.71 8.04 -7.16
C ILE A 236 -5.36 8.32 -7.78
N LYS A 237 -5.27 8.19 -9.12
CA LYS A 237 -4.08 8.52 -9.90
C LYS A 237 -3.61 9.95 -9.64
N LYS A 238 -4.50 10.94 -9.72
CA LYS A 238 -4.17 12.34 -9.45
C LYS A 238 -3.60 12.56 -8.04
N GLN A 239 -4.15 11.87 -7.02
CA GLN A 239 -3.63 11.97 -5.66
C GLN A 239 -2.21 11.37 -5.55
N LEU A 240 -1.96 10.21 -6.17
CA LEU A 240 -0.62 9.60 -6.17
C LEU A 240 0.38 10.42 -6.98
N ASP A 241 -0.02 10.95 -8.15
CA ASP A 241 0.84 11.83 -8.96
C ASP A 241 1.21 13.11 -8.21
N SER A 242 0.27 13.70 -7.45
CA SER A 242 0.53 14.91 -6.68
C SER A 242 1.60 14.71 -5.60
N ILE A 243 1.75 13.51 -5.05
CA ILE A 243 2.83 13.19 -4.12
C ILE A 243 4.18 13.35 -4.80
N ILE A 244 4.34 12.84 -6.03
CA ILE A 244 5.57 12.97 -6.79
C ILE A 244 5.91 14.45 -7.05
N GLU A 245 4.93 15.23 -7.52
CA GLU A 245 5.16 16.65 -7.85
C GLU A 245 5.57 17.45 -6.61
N VAL A 246 4.93 17.21 -5.46
CA VAL A 246 5.18 17.97 -4.22
C VAL A 246 6.47 17.56 -3.51
N TYR A 247 6.85 16.28 -3.54
CA TYR A 247 7.95 15.77 -2.70
C TYR A 247 9.24 15.51 -3.48
N LEU A 248 9.15 15.21 -4.76
CA LEU A 248 10.31 14.83 -5.55
C LEU A 248 10.64 15.80 -6.68
N LYS A 249 9.64 16.47 -7.27
CA LYS A 249 9.85 17.38 -8.42
C LYS A 249 9.75 18.86 -8.07
N ALA A 250 9.16 19.21 -6.90
CA ALA A 250 9.06 20.60 -6.44
C ALA A 250 10.41 21.24 -6.15
#